data_4ed3159bbd104bedec0603c800d1a450
#
_entry.id   4ed3159bbd104bedec0603c800d1a450
#
_cell.length_a   1.000
_cell.length_b   1.000
_cell.length_c   1.000
_cell.angle_alpha   90.00
_cell.angle_beta   90.00
_cell.angle_gamma   90.00
#
_symmetry.space_group_name_H-M   'P 1'
#
loop_
_entity.id
_entity.type
_entity.pdbx_description
1 polymer ?
#
loop_
_entity_poly.entity_id
_entity_poly.type
_entity_poly.pdbx_seq_one_letter_code
_entity_poly.pdbx_strand_id
1 'polypeptide(L)'
;MQNRLTRLLVILFVVSATPAPAASVQAPPLFTVAPPPFTVAPPPFTVVPTAISPPAAAPAPSPEVARKHKVLLLGDSLIATGFGEYLQAQLDAHPRIQSARRAKSSTGLARPDFFDWMDVGREEVERHQPDVVVVILGGNDGQSLQDTQGGKAIRWGQAEWEAAYRQRINDFLAVLASPGRKIVWLELPTTGLKRFEQKLRIIRALQREVISSRQDAVHLDTRPFFTDAKGRALRQARVDGFRRPMRLRMADGVHFTVAGGRYFANKVYPEVLGVLGLLQQG
;
A
#
# COMPACT_ATOMS: atom_id res chain seq x y z
N MET A 1 -17.52 46.13 -31.12
CA MET A 1 -18.16 44.82 -31.36
C MET A 1 -17.97 43.98 -30.11
N GLN A 2 -19.04 43.48 -29.53
CA GLN A 2 -19.22 43.16 -28.10
C GLN A 2 -18.49 41.93 -27.60
N ASN A 3 -17.70 42.13 -26.52
CA ASN A 3 -17.17 41.10 -25.63
C ASN A 3 -18.31 40.53 -24.77
N ARG A 4 -18.55 39.21 -24.84
CA ARG A 4 -19.40 38.49 -23.88
C ARG A 4 -18.51 37.76 -22.87
N LEU A 5 -18.38 38.33 -21.68
CA LEU A 5 -17.85 37.66 -20.48
C LEU A 5 -18.95 36.74 -19.91
N THR A 6 -18.71 35.43 -19.96
CA THR A 6 -19.53 34.47 -19.26
C THR A 6 -19.00 34.34 -17.82
N ARG A 7 -19.75 34.90 -16.88
CA ARG A 7 -19.50 34.75 -15.44
C ARG A 7 -19.99 33.34 -14.98
N LEU A 8 -19.07 32.50 -14.53
CA LEU A 8 -19.39 31.23 -13.87
C LEU A 8 -19.74 31.54 -12.41
N LEU A 9 -21.00 31.29 -12.05
CA LEU A 9 -21.50 31.42 -10.67
C LEU A 9 -21.16 30.14 -9.88
N VAL A 10 -20.24 30.25 -8.94
CA VAL A 10 -19.93 29.17 -7.98
C VAL A 10 -20.91 29.32 -6.80
N ILE A 11 -21.85 28.40 -6.68
CA ILE A 11 -22.77 28.31 -5.53
C ILE A 11 -22.06 27.48 -4.45
N LEU A 12 -21.70 28.16 -3.36
CA LEU A 12 -21.15 27.54 -2.15
C LEU A 12 -22.32 27.09 -1.27
N PHE A 13 -22.53 25.79 -1.14
CA PHE A 13 -23.41 25.22 -0.11
C PHE A 13 -22.65 25.11 1.21
N VAL A 14 -22.97 25.97 2.15
CA VAL A 14 -22.56 25.85 3.54
C VAL A 14 -23.57 24.94 4.25
N VAL A 15 -23.18 23.72 4.57
CA VAL A 15 -23.95 22.82 5.43
C VAL A 15 -23.49 23.04 6.87
N SER A 16 -24.33 23.71 7.65
CA SER A 16 -24.13 23.86 9.09
C SER A 16 -24.51 22.56 9.79
N ALA A 17 -23.54 21.85 10.35
CA ALA A 17 -23.78 20.71 11.22
C ALA A 17 -23.88 21.19 12.69
N THR A 18 -25.04 21.01 13.29
CA THR A 18 -25.25 21.16 14.74
C THR A 18 -24.74 19.95 15.49
N PRO A 19 -23.99 20.10 16.58
CA PRO A 19 -23.55 18.96 17.38
C PRO A 19 -24.68 18.38 18.21
N ALA A 20 -24.84 17.06 18.21
CA ALA A 20 -25.73 16.31 19.07
C ALA A 20 -25.19 16.23 20.51
N PRO A 21 -26.03 16.20 21.54
CA PRO A 21 -25.60 16.14 22.93
C PRO A 21 -25.06 14.74 23.28
N ALA A 22 -23.98 14.72 24.05
CA ALA A 22 -23.32 13.51 24.54
C ALA A 22 -24.25 12.78 25.55
N ALA A 23 -24.54 11.51 25.29
CA ALA A 23 -25.24 10.64 26.23
C ALA A 23 -24.21 10.12 27.25
N SER A 24 -24.51 10.39 28.55
CA SER A 24 -23.77 9.85 29.68
C SER A 24 -24.07 8.37 29.85
N VAL A 25 -23.06 7.52 29.72
CA VAL A 25 -23.14 6.08 30.03
C VAL A 25 -22.86 5.89 31.51
N GLN A 26 -23.89 5.49 32.26
CA GLN A 26 -23.79 5.08 33.66
C GLN A 26 -23.24 3.65 33.75
N ALA A 27 -22.19 3.45 34.54
CA ALA A 27 -21.62 2.15 34.81
C ALA A 27 -22.55 1.29 35.69
N PRO A 28 -22.67 -0.03 35.45
CA PRO A 28 -23.47 -0.91 36.29
C PRO A 28 -22.80 -1.20 37.64
N PRO A 29 -23.56 -1.48 38.71
CA PRO A 29 -23.01 -1.73 40.03
C PRO A 29 -22.33 -3.08 40.14
N LEU A 30 -21.21 -3.10 40.83
CA LEU A 30 -20.44 -4.30 41.17
C LEU A 30 -21.21 -5.12 42.23
N PHE A 31 -21.65 -6.32 41.88
CA PHE A 31 -22.16 -7.28 42.83
C PHE A 31 -21.00 -8.06 43.45
N THR A 32 -20.78 -7.86 44.75
CA THR A 32 -19.85 -8.67 45.55
C THR A 32 -20.62 -9.86 46.08
N VAL A 33 -20.32 -11.06 45.61
CA VAL A 33 -20.86 -12.32 46.12
C VAL A 33 -19.85 -12.93 47.06
N ALA A 34 -20.21 -13.06 48.34
CA ALA A 34 -19.39 -13.77 49.33
C ALA A 34 -19.55 -15.29 49.16
N PRO A 35 -18.47 -16.09 49.30
CA PRO A 35 -18.58 -17.56 49.24
C PRO A 35 -19.12 -18.15 50.54
N PRO A 36 -19.92 -19.23 50.49
CA PRO A 36 -20.40 -19.91 51.68
C PRO A 36 -19.31 -20.77 52.32
N PRO A 37 -19.31 -20.99 53.64
CA PRO A 37 -18.37 -21.89 54.30
C PRO A 37 -18.86 -23.34 54.17
N PHE A 38 -18.13 -24.16 53.48
CA PHE A 38 -18.31 -25.64 53.54
C PHE A 38 -17.11 -26.29 54.20
N THR A 39 -17.35 -26.79 55.42
CA THR A 39 -16.45 -27.70 56.13
C THR A 39 -16.93 -29.12 55.83
N VAL A 40 -16.16 -29.84 55.01
CA VAL A 40 -16.42 -31.27 54.77
C VAL A 40 -15.25 -32.05 55.35
N ALA A 41 -15.54 -32.97 56.29
CA ALA A 41 -14.59 -33.90 56.86
C ALA A 41 -14.18 -34.97 55.82
N PRO A 42 -12.93 -35.42 55.76
CA PRO A 42 -12.49 -36.42 54.78
C PRO A 42 -12.99 -37.84 55.19
N PRO A 43 -13.42 -38.64 54.20
CA PRO A 43 -13.72 -40.04 54.41
C PRO A 43 -12.46 -40.92 54.56
N PRO A 44 -12.54 -42.10 55.19
CA PRO A 44 -11.39 -42.96 55.41
C PRO A 44 -10.82 -43.55 54.13
N PHE A 45 -9.50 -43.50 53.98
CA PHE A 45 -8.77 -43.98 52.83
C PHE A 45 -8.81 -45.52 52.76
N THR A 46 -9.46 -46.06 51.72
CA THR A 46 -9.26 -47.46 51.31
C THR A 46 -8.19 -47.46 50.20
N VAL A 47 -7.03 -48.07 50.48
CA VAL A 47 -5.96 -48.17 49.47
C VAL A 47 -6.32 -49.31 48.51
N VAL A 48 -6.71 -48.93 47.30
CA VAL A 48 -6.84 -49.85 46.18
C VAL A 48 -5.53 -49.81 45.37
N PRO A 49 -4.88 -50.92 45.02
CA PRO A 49 -3.68 -50.88 44.20
C PRO A 49 -4.04 -50.36 42.78
N THR A 50 -3.58 -49.18 42.49
CA THR A 50 -3.74 -48.59 41.16
C THR A 50 -2.75 -49.20 40.20
N ALA A 51 -3.23 -49.88 39.18
CA ALA A 51 -2.43 -50.30 38.06
C ALA A 51 -1.86 -49.06 37.38
N ILE A 52 -0.53 -48.96 37.25
CA ILE A 52 0.18 -47.90 36.60
C ILE A 52 -0.09 -48.02 35.09
N SER A 53 -1.04 -47.24 34.58
CA SER A 53 -1.18 -47.05 33.12
C SER A 53 0.05 -46.30 32.60
N PRO A 54 0.61 -46.65 31.43
CA PRO A 54 1.71 -45.89 30.85
C PRO A 54 1.27 -44.43 30.59
N PRO A 55 2.17 -43.47 30.74
CA PRO A 55 1.82 -42.05 30.51
C PRO A 55 1.27 -41.87 29.11
N ALA A 56 0.08 -41.27 29.01
CA ALA A 56 -0.50 -40.89 27.74
C ALA A 56 0.51 -40.04 26.97
N ALA A 57 0.81 -40.43 25.74
CA ALA A 57 1.68 -39.65 24.86
C ALA A 57 1.19 -38.19 24.83
N ALA A 58 2.10 -37.25 25.09
CA ALA A 58 1.79 -35.84 24.98
C ALA A 58 1.13 -35.55 23.62
N PRO A 59 0.05 -34.77 23.56
CA PRO A 59 -0.57 -34.42 22.29
C PRO A 59 0.50 -33.80 21.37
N ALA A 60 0.61 -34.31 20.15
CA ALA A 60 1.48 -33.73 19.14
C ALA A 60 1.16 -32.22 19.03
N PRO A 61 2.17 -31.35 18.92
CA PRO A 61 1.93 -29.93 18.82
C PRO A 61 0.97 -29.68 17.64
N SER A 62 -0.15 -29.06 17.92
CA SER A 62 -1.08 -28.60 16.88
C SER A 62 -0.28 -27.83 15.84
N PRO A 63 -0.50 -28.01 14.52
CA PRO A 63 0.21 -27.25 13.51
C PRO A 63 -0.03 -25.77 13.79
N GLU A 64 1.04 -25.08 14.17
CA GLU A 64 1.03 -23.63 14.38
C GLU A 64 0.53 -23.02 13.07
N VAL A 65 -0.65 -22.40 13.09
CA VAL A 65 -1.20 -21.72 11.91
C VAL A 65 -0.23 -20.58 11.58
N ALA A 66 0.63 -20.84 10.61
CA ALA A 66 1.66 -19.88 10.21
C ALA A 66 1.04 -18.51 9.98
N ARG A 67 1.53 -17.48 10.68
CA ARG A 67 1.06 -16.11 10.58
C ARG A 67 1.04 -15.66 9.11
N LYS A 68 -0.05 -15.05 8.68
CA LYS A 68 -0.13 -14.48 7.33
C LYS A 68 0.82 -13.28 7.20
N HIS A 69 1.49 -13.19 6.07
CA HIS A 69 2.24 -11.99 5.69
C HIS A 69 1.28 -10.85 5.39
N LYS A 70 1.60 -9.67 5.89
CA LYS A 70 0.81 -8.47 5.67
C LYS A 70 1.46 -7.60 4.58
N VAL A 71 0.71 -7.28 3.53
CA VAL A 71 1.17 -6.44 2.43
C VAL A 71 0.33 -5.18 2.36
N LEU A 72 0.98 -4.02 2.38
CA LEU A 72 0.33 -2.72 2.22
C LEU A 72 0.66 -2.13 0.85
N LEU A 73 -0.36 -1.76 0.08
CA LEU A 73 -0.22 -1.09 -1.22
C LEU A 73 -0.45 0.41 -1.05
N LEU A 74 0.54 1.24 -1.38
CA LEU A 74 0.46 2.70 -1.32
C LEU A 74 0.69 3.32 -2.70
N GLY A 75 -0.13 4.30 -3.07
CA GLY A 75 0.15 5.01 -4.31
C GLY A 75 -0.93 5.97 -4.81
N ASP A 76 -0.64 6.51 -5.98
CA ASP A 76 -1.50 7.48 -6.66
C ASP A 76 -2.65 6.83 -7.46
N SER A 77 -3.04 7.44 -8.57
CA SER A 77 -4.11 6.93 -9.44
C SER A 77 -3.83 5.54 -10.00
N LEU A 78 -2.58 5.11 -10.11
CA LEU A 78 -2.25 3.76 -10.59
C LEU A 78 -2.66 2.69 -9.57
N ILE A 79 -2.51 2.96 -8.27
CA ILE A 79 -3.03 2.08 -7.19
C ILE A 79 -4.53 2.29 -6.98
N ALA A 80 -5.05 3.51 -7.18
CA ALA A 80 -6.48 3.80 -6.99
C ALA A 80 -7.39 3.12 -8.03
N THR A 81 -6.83 2.68 -9.14
CA THR A 81 -7.57 2.07 -10.25
C THR A 81 -7.21 0.59 -10.42
N GLY A 82 -7.71 -0.04 -11.47
CA GLY A 82 -7.70 -1.47 -11.69
C GLY A 82 -6.39 -2.22 -11.37
N PHE A 83 -5.20 -1.61 -11.55
CA PHE A 83 -3.95 -2.27 -11.17
C PHE A 83 -3.91 -2.61 -9.67
N GLY A 84 -4.16 -1.61 -8.81
CA GLY A 84 -4.12 -1.83 -7.36
C GLY A 84 -5.21 -2.79 -6.89
N GLU A 85 -6.39 -2.76 -7.51
CA GLU A 85 -7.49 -3.68 -7.21
C GLU A 85 -7.15 -5.12 -7.57
N TYR A 86 -6.61 -5.35 -8.78
CA TYR A 86 -6.22 -6.68 -9.21
C TYR A 86 -5.05 -7.23 -8.42
N LEU A 87 -4.04 -6.41 -8.12
CA LEU A 87 -2.91 -6.85 -7.30
C LEU A 87 -3.37 -7.21 -5.89
N GLN A 88 -4.21 -6.39 -5.27
CA GLN A 88 -4.80 -6.68 -3.96
C GLN A 88 -5.58 -7.98 -3.98
N ALA A 89 -6.46 -8.18 -4.96
CA ALA A 89 -7.25 -9.40 -5.08
C ALA A 89 -6.38 -10.66 -5.24
N GLN A 90 -5.27 -10.58 -6.00
CA GLN A 90 -4.32 -11.70 -6.14
C GLN A 90 -3.58 -11.99 -4.83
N LEU A 91 -3.16 -10.95 -4.10
CA LEU A 91 -2.51 -11.10 -2.81
C LEU A 91 -3.46 -11.75 -1.79
N ASP A 92 -4.71 -11.28 -1.69
CA ASP A 92 -5.71 -11.79 -0.76
C ASP A 92 -6.18 -13.22 -1.12
N ALA A 93 -6.10 -13.62 -2.38
CA ALA A 93 -6.36 -15.00 -2.80
C ALA A 93 -5.26 -15.97 -2.36
N HIS A 94 -4.07 -15.49 -2.00
CA HIS A 94 -2.99 -16.34 -1.50
C HIS A 94 -3.22 -16.70 -0.01
N PRO A 95 -3.21 -17.99 0.37
CA PRO A 95 -3.61 -18.42 1.72
C PRO A 95 -2.74 -17.83 2.84
N ARG A 96 -1.49 -17.49 2.55
CA ARG A 96 -0.51 -16.95 3.50
C ARG A 96 -0.37 -15.43 3.46
N ILE A 97 -1.24 -14.71 2.75
CA ILE A 97 -1.17 -13.24 2.62
C ILE A 97 -2.48 -12.61 3.09
N GLN A 98 -2.37 -11.44 3.66
CA GLN A 98 -3.44 -10.48 3.91
C GLN A 98 -2.96 -9.13 3.40
N SER A 99 -3.75 -8.43 2.59
CA SER A 99 -3.34 -7.15 2.05
C SER A 99 -4.28 -6.01 2.44
N ALA A 100 -3.72 -4.79 2.43
CA ALA A 100 -4.46 -3.55 2.58
C ALA A 100 -4.00 -2.58 1.48
N ARG A 101 -4.83 -1.59 1.16
CA ARG A 101 -4.55 -0.62 0.11
C ARG A 101 -4.97 0.78 0.52
N ARG A 102 -4.04 1.74 0.38
CA ARG A 102 -4.31 3.17 0.50
C ARG A 102 -3.87 3.86 -0.78
N ALA A 103 -4.80 4.54 -1.43
CA ALA A 103 -4.53 5.22 -2.69
C ALA A 103 -5.26 6.55 -2.78
N LYS A 104 -4.64 7.52 -3.47
CA LYS A 104 -5.26 8.81 -3.74
C LYS A 104 -4.84 9.31 -5.11
N SER A 105 -5.78 9.43 -6.03
CA SER A 105 -5.52 9.94 -7.38
C SER A 105 -4.99 11.37 -7.36
N SER A 106 -4.16 11.70 -8.35
CA SER A 106 -3.56 13.02 -8.55
C SER A 106 -2.59 13.48 -7.46
N THR A 107 -2.08 12.55 -6.63
CA THR A 107 -1.13 12.83 -5.55
C THR A 107 0.28 12.34 -5.88
N GLY A 108 1.22 12.76 -5.07
CA GLY A 108 2.63 12.40 -5.10
C GLY A 108 3.37 13.09 -3.96
N LEU A 109 4.69 12.98 -3.94
CA LEU A 109 5.52 13.61 -2.91
C LEU A 109 5.71 15.12 -3.13
N ALA A 110 5.37 15.65 -4.31
CA ALA A 110 5.57 17.05 -4.64
C ALA A 110 4.59 18.01 -3.95
N ARG A 111 3.41 17.53 -3.55
CA ARG A 111 2.29 18.35 -3.07
C ARG A 111 1.75 17.89 -1.72
N PRO A 112 2.56 17.95 -0.65
CA PRO A 112 2.09 17.60 0.69
C PRO A 112 0.99 18.56 1.20
N ASP A 113 0.94 19.78 0.69
CA ASP A 113 -0.13 20.75 0.92
C ASP A 113 -1.50 20.29 0.41
N PHE A 114 -1.52 19.43 -0.61
CA PHE A 114 -2.73 18.82 -1.15
C PHE A 114 -3.04 17.47 -0.53
N PHE A 115 -2.02 16.63 -0.35
CA PHE A 115 -2.13 15.32 0.28
C PHE A 115 -0.76 14.88 0.81
N ASP A 116 -0.63 14.78 2.12
CA ASP A 116 0.63 14.46 2.77
C ASP A 116 0.83 12.93 2.88
N TRP A 117 1.70 12.40 2.01
CA TRP A 117 2.06 10.98 2.05
C TRP A 117 2.92 10.60 3.25
N MET A 118 3.59 11.57 3.94
CA MET A 118 4.35 11.29 5.16
C MET A 118 3.39 10.91 6.30
N ASP A 119 2.35 11.71 6.50
CA ASP A 119 1.35 11.46 7.54
C ASP A 119 0.53 10.23 7.22
N VAL A 120 0.01 10.12 5.99
CA VAL A 120 -0.75 8.95 5.55
C VAL A 120 0.08 7.66 5.61
N GLY A 121 1.35 7.71 5.18
CA GLY A 121 2.25 6.57 5.26
C GLY A 121 2.45 6.09 6.69
N ARG A 122 2.65 7.02 7.63
CA ARG A 122 2.78 6.73 9.07
C ARG A 122 1.52 6.07 9.62
N GLU A 123 0.35 6.66 9.38
CA GLU A 123 -0.93 6.10 9.82
C GLU A 123 -1.17 4.69 9.27
N GLU A 124 -0.89 4.46 8.00
CA GLU A 124 -1.16 3.17 7.38
C GLU A 124 -0.17 2.08 7.83
N VAL A 125 1.11 2.39 8.03
CA VAL A 125 2.06 1.42 8.56
C VAL A 125 1.83 1.13 10.05
N GLU A 126 1.37 2.10 10.82
CA GLU A 126 0.96 1.89 12.22
C GLU A 126 -0.31 1.04 12.32
N ARG A 127 -1.30 1.31 11.48
CA ARG A 127 -2.57 0.57 11.47
C ARG A 127 -2.41 -0.88 11.04
N HIS A 128 -1.66 -1.13 9.99
CA HIS A 128 -1.60 -2.44 9.34
C HIS A 128 -0.41 -3.27 9.77
N GLN A 129 0.66 -2.66 10.31
CA GLN A 129 1.91 -3.36 10.68
C GLN A 129 2.38 -4.31 9.55
N PRO A 130 2.62 -3.79 8.32
CA PRO A 130 2.93 -4.63 7.17
C PRO A 130 4.33 -5.22 7.25
N ASP A 131 4.50 -6.43 6.70
CA ASP A 131 5.80 -7.05 6.45
C ASP A 131 6.43 -6.49 5.15
N VAL A 132 5.56 -6.17 4.18
CA VAL A 132 5.96 -5.56 2.89
C VAL A 132 5.06 -4.37 2.59
N VAL A 133 5.68 -3.25 2.19
CA VAL A 133 4.98 -2.09 1.63
C VAL A 133 5.31 -2.00 0.14
N VAL A 134 4.32 -2.06 -0.72
CA VAL A 134 4.46 -1.85 -2.17
C VAL A 134 4.06 -0.42 -2.50
N VAL A 135 4.96 0.34 -3.09
CA VAL A 135 4.76 1.76 -3.41
C VAL A 135 4.82 2.00 -4.92
N ILE A 136 3.89 2.78 -5.45
CA ILE A 136 4.01 3.38 -6.78
C ILE A 136 3.55 4.84 -6.72
N LEU A 137 4.50 5.78 -6.73
CA LEU A 137 4.30 7.23 -6.65
C LEU A 137 5.23 7.94 -7.62
N GLY A 138 4.91 9.19 -7.93
CA GLY A 138 5.79 10.07 -8.69
C GLY A 138 5.24 10.48 -10.06
N GLY A 139 4.18 9.82 -10.57
CA GLY A 139 3.57 10.20 -11.84
C GLY A 139 3.13 11.67 -11.88
N ASN A 140 2.75 12.23 -10.74
CA ASN A 140 2.32 13.62 -10.59
C ASN A 140 3.43 14.57 -10.10
N ASP A 141 4.65 14.09 -9.85
CA ASP A 141 5.69 14.89 -9.18
C ASP A 141 6.52 15.78 -10.11
N GLY A 142 6.35 15.67 -11.42
CA GLY A 142 6.99 16.57 -12.40
C GLY A 142 6.44 18.00 -12.35
N GLN A 143 6.42 18.63 -11.18
CA GLN A 143 5.89 19.97 -10.89
C GLN A 143 6.68 20.61 -9.76
N SER A 144 6.31 21.84 -9.36
CA SER A 144 6.93 22.51 -8.21
C SER A 144 6.71 21.75 -6.92
N LEU A 145 7.75 21.68 -6.09
CA LEU A 145 7.66 21.11 -4.75
C LEU A 145 7.08 22.15 -3.80
N GLN A 146 5.98 21.83 -3.15
CA GLN A 146 5.37 22.68 -2.11
C GLN A 146 5.85 22.27 -0.73
N ASP A 147 5.82 23.20 0.21
CA ASP A 147 6.10 22.94 1.61
C ASP A 147 4.76 22.85 2.39
N THR A 148 4.67 22.00 3.39
CA THR A 148 3.52 21.92 4.31
C THR A 148 3.44 23.15 5.21
N GLN A 149 4.57 23.80 5.49
CA GLN A 149 4.68 24.93 6.41
C GLN A 149 4.58 26.31 5.73
N GLY A 150 4.15 26.33 4.46
CA GLY A 150 3.99 27.59 3.72
C GLY A 150 5.29 28.23 3.24
N GLY A 151 6.38 27.48 3.22
CA GLY A 151 7.65 27.88 2.66
C GLY A 151 7.58 28.16 1.15
N LYS A 152 8.63 28.77 0.61
CA LYS A 152 8.72 29.06 -0.83
C LYS A 152 8.82 27.78 -1.65
N ALA A 153 7.90 27.62 -2.61
CA ALA A 153 7.92 26.49 -3.53
C ALA A 153 9.22 26.44 -4.37
N ILE A 154 9.81 25.25 -4.49
CA ILE A 154 10.95 25.01 -5.39
C ILE A 154 10.37 24.62 -6.76
N ARG A 155 10.60 25.46 -7.77
CA ARG A 155 10.02 25.24 -9.10
C ARG A 155 10.69 24.07 -9.82
N TRP A 156 9.90 23.31 -10.56
CA TRP A 156 10.40 22.27 -11.46
C TRP A 156 11.48 22.83 -12.40
N GLY A 157 12.62 22.14 -12.49
CA GLY A 157 13.75 22.55 -13.32
C GLY A 157 14.72 23.55 -12.67
N GLN A 158 14.49 23.99 -11.44
CA GLN A 158 15.51 24.68 -10.64
C GLN A 158 16.57 23.68 -10.15
N ALA A 159 17.79 24.15 -9.94
CA ALA A 159 18.92 23.31 -9.52
C ALA A 159 18.64 22.56 -8.20
N GLU A 160 17.93 23.21 -7.29
CA GLU A 160 17.62 22.67 -5.96
C GLU A 160 16.50 21.63 -6.00
N TRP A 161 15.72 21.55 -7.08
CA TRP A 161 14.53 20.70 -7.15
C TRP A 161 14.88 19.22 -6.98
N GLU A 162 15.91 18.76 -7.67
CA GLU A 162 16.31 17.35 -7.62
C GLU A 162 16.81 16.94 -6.24
N ALA A 163 17.61 17.80 -5.58
CA ALA A 163 18.09 17.54 -4.22
C ALA A 163 16.93 17.49 -3.22
N ALA A 164 16.00 18.46 -3.30
CA ALA A 164 14.84 18.47 -2.44
C ALA A 164 13.89 17.28 -2.69
N TYR A 165 13.76 16.82 -3.94
CA TYR A 165 12.95 15.64 -4.24
C TYR A 165 13.59 14.35 -3.73
N ARG A 166 14.93 14.19 -3.85
CA ARG A 166 15.67 13.09 -3.22
C ARG A 166 15.43 13.04 -1.71
N GLN A 167 15.48 14.20 -1.07
CA GLN A 167 15.21 14.28 0.36
C GLN A 167 13.80 13.78 0.71
N ARG A 168 12.78 14.19 -0.05
CA ARG A 168 11.40 13.72 0.16
C ARG A 168 11.22 12.22 -0.02
N ILE A 169 11.91 11.63 -1.01
CA ILE A 169 11.90 10.17 -1.17
C ILE A 169 12.51 9.50 0.06
N ASN A 170 13.67 10.01 0.54
CA ASN A 170 14.32 9.48 1.74
C ASN A 170 13.44 9.60 2.98
N ASP A 171 12.80 10.75 3.19
CA ASP A 171 11.91 10.99 4.33
C ASP A 171 10.70 10.04 4.28
N PHE A 172 10.11 9.84 3.11
CA PHE A 172 9.01 8.91 2.95
C PHE A 172 9.42 7.46 3.21
N LEU A 173 10.58 7.04 2.70
CA LEU A 173 11.13 5.71 2.99
C LEU A 173 11.44 5.53 4.47
N ALA A 174 11.91 6.58 5.16
CA ALA A 174 12.14 6.54 6.60
C ALA A 174 10.84 6.36 7.40
N VAL A 175 9.76 7.02 6.98
CA VAL A 175 8.41 6.84 7.57
C VAL A 175 7.91 5.41 7.42
N LEU A 176 8.16 4.77 6.26
CA LEU A 176 7.71 3.41 5.99
C LEU A 176 8.58 2.33 6.65
N ALA A 177 9.83 2.65 6.99
CA ALA A 177 10.81 1.69 7.48
C ALA A 177 10.48 1.14 8.87
N SER A 178 10.80 -0.14 9.08
CA SER A 178 10.77 -0.81 10.39
C SER A 178 11.65 -2.05 10.33
N PRO A 179 12.23 -2.52 11.45
CA PRO A 179 13.01 -3.74 11.47
C PRO A 179 12.24 -4.92 10.84
N GLY A 180 12.87 -5.62 9.89
CA GLY A 180 12.28 -6.76 9.17
C GLY A 180 11.28 -6.42 8.06
N ARG A 181 10.78 -5.18 7.97
CA ARG A 181 9.89 -4.74 6.89
C ARG A 181 10.69 -4.52 5.61
N LYS A 182 10.12 -4.90 4.47
CA LYS A 182 10.65 -4.59 3.13
C LYS A 182 9.76 -3.58 2.41
N ILE A 183 10.37 -2.69 1.64
CA ILE A 183 9.68 -1.72 0.79
C ILE A 183 9.96 -2.11 -0.67
N VAL A 184 8.92 -2.35 -1.45
CA VAL A 184 9.00 -2.60 -2.90
C VAL A 184 8.52 -1.37 -3.63
N TRP A 185 9.45 -0.62 -4.20
CA TRP A 185 9.12 0.57 -4.99
C TRP A 185 9.02 0.20 -6.47
N LEU A 186 7.82 0.29 -7.01
CA LEU A 186 7.57 0.05 -8.42
C LEU A 186 7.96 1.29 -9.22
N GLU A 187 8.94 1.15 -10.11
CA GLU A 187 9.26 2.22 -11.05
C GLU A 187 8.04 2.55 -11.93
N LEU A 188 7.85 3.82 -12.23
CA LEU A 188 6.74 4.26 -13.08
C LEU A 188 6.85 3.65 -14.49
N PRO A 189 5.84 2.92 -14.97
CA PRO A 189 5.91 2.22 -16.25
C PRO A 189 5.91 3.17 -17.45
N THR A 190 6.50 2.75 -18.56
CA THR A 190 6.55 3.51 -19.81
C THR A 190 5.14 3.86 -20.31
N THR A 191 4.89 5.14 -20.64
CA THR A 191 3.58 5.62 -21.12
C THR A 191 3.54 5.85 -22.63
N GLY A 192 4.65 6.16 -23.26
CA GLY A 192 4.73 6.56 -24.67
C GLY A 192 4.35 8.01 -24.95
N LEU A 193 4.05 8.82 -23.93
CA LEU A 193 3.73 10.24 -24.04
C LEU A 193 5.02 11.08 -23.95
N LYS A 194 5.56 11.54 -25.07
CA LYS A 194 6.89 12.14 -25.17
C LYS A 194 7.20 13.21 -24.08
N ARG A 195 6.31 14.17 -23.87
CA ARG A 195 6.51 15.25 -22.89
C ARG A 195 6.45 14.73 -21.44
N PHE A 196 5.58 13.77 -21.19
CA PHE A 196 5.43 13.15 -19.88
C PHE A 196 6.63 12.26 -19.57
N GLU A 197 7.10 11.47 -20.55
CA GLU A 197 8.30 10.63 -20.42
C GLU A 197 9.58 11.44 -20.12
N GLN A 198 9.68 12.67 -20.61
CA GLN A 198 10.81 13.56 -20.27
C GLN A 198 10.85 13.85 -18.76
N LYS A 199 9.71 14.12 -18.14
CA LYS A 199 9.58 14.32 -16.69
C LYS A 199 9.81 13.02 -15.92
N LEU A 200 9.16 11.94 -16.35
CA LEU A 200 9.28 10.63 -15.72
C LEU A 200 10.72 10.10 -15.72
N ARG A 201 11.52 10.42 -16.74
CA ARG A 201 12.93 10.01 -16.78
C ARG A 201 13.72 10.57 -15.60
N ILE A 202 13.55 11.85 -15.28
CA ILE A 202 14.20 12.51 -14.14
C ILE A 202 13.70 11.87 -12.83
N ILE A 203 12.39 11.78 -12.66
CA ILE A 203 11.78 11.20 -11.45
C ILE A 203 12.24 9.77 -11.21
N ARG A 204 12.21 8.90 -12.23
CA ARG A 204 12.68 7.52 -12.15
C ARG A 204 14.15 7.42 -11.77
N ALA A 205 15.00 8.29 -12.34
CA ALA A 205 16.44 8.30 -12.05
C ALA A 205 16.67 8.61 -10.57
N LEU A 206 16.00 9.62 -10.03
CA LEU A 206 16.10 10.02 -8.62
C LEU A 206 15.55 8.95 -7.68
N GLN A 207 14.40 8.36 -8.00
CA GLN A 207 13.82 7.27 -7.25
C GLN A 207 14.75 6.06 -7.23
N ARG A 208 15.26 5.64 -8.37
CA ARG A 208 16.19 4.52 -8.46
C ARG A 208 17.46 4.75 -7.64
N GLU A 209 18.05 5.94 -7.76
CA GLU A 209 19.25 6.32 -6.99
C GLU A 209 19.02 6.16 -5.49
N VAL A 210 17.97 6.78 -4.96
CA VAL A 210 17.67 6.76 -3.52
C VAL A 210 17.30 5.36 -3.04
N ILE A 211 16.43 4.66 -3.77
CA ILE A 211 15.92 3.35 -3.32
C ILE A 211 17.01 2.30 -3.37
N SER A 212 17.87 2.31 -4.42
CA SER A 212 18.94 1.34 -4.57
C SER A 212 20.08 1.51 -3.53
N SER A 213 20.14 2.63 -2.83
CA SER A 213 21.08 2.85 -1.72
C SER A 213 20.64 2.20 -0.41
N ARG A 214 19.42 1.65 -0.33
CA ARG A 214 18.83 1.10 0.91
C ARG A 214 18.79 -0.43 0.88
N GLN A 215 19.07 -1.05 2.03
CA GLN A 215 18.99 -2.50 2.20
C GLN A 215 17.57 -3.02 2.49
N ASP A 216 16.71 -2.15 3.02
CA ASP A 216 15.32 -2.45 3.34
C ASP A 216 14.36 -2.20 2.17
N ALA A 217 14.85 -1.63 1.06
CA ALA A 217 14.05 -1.32 -0.11
C ALA A 217 14.52 -2.06 -1.38
N VAL A 218 13.57 -2.44 -2.21
CA VAL A 218 13.77 -3.07 -3.52
C VAL A 218 13.19 -2.15 -4.58
N HIS A 219 14.02 -1.73 -5.52
CA HIS A 219 13.57 -1.02 -6.72
C HIS A 219 13.20 -2.01 -7.81
N LEU A 220 11.92 -2.10 -8.17
CA LEU A 220 11.42 -2.96 -9.25
C LEU A 220 11.26 -2.14 -10.53
N ASP A 221 12.11 -2.36 -11.52
CA ASP A 221 11.98 -1.74 -12.84
C ASP A 221 10.79 -2.34 -13.61
N THR A 222 9.70 -1.59 -13.69
CA THR A 222 8.48 -2.02 -14.38
C THR A 222 8.43 -1.61 -15.86
N ARG A 223 9.42 -0.85 -16.35
CA ARG A 223 9.44 -0.39 -17.74
C ARG A 223 9.48 -1.53 -18.76
N PRO A 224 10.25 -2.62 -18.53
CA PRO A 224 10.27 -3.76 -19.46
C PRO A 224 8.89 -4.39 -19.66
N PHE A 225 8.01 -4.34 -18.67
CA PHE A 225 6.64 -4.86 -18.79
C PHE A 225 5.81 -4.07 -19.82
N PHE A 226 6.15 -2.80 -20.07
CA PHE A 226 5.41 -1.89 -20.94
C PHE A 226 6.25 -1.39 -22.12
N THR A 227 7.29 -2.11 -22.48
CA THR A 227 8.18 -1.78 -23.60
C THR A 227 8.25 -2.96 -24.58
N ASP A 228 8.11 -2.71 -25.86
CA ASP A 228 8.28 -3.74 -26.90
C ASP A 228 9.77 -4.03 -27.19
N ALA A 229 10.05 -5.04 -27.99
CA ALA A 229 11.41 -5.43 -28.36
C ALA A 229 12.22 -4.32 -29.09
N LYS A 230 11.55 -3.26 -29.56
CA LYS A 230 12.18 -2.10 -30.19
C LYS A 230 12.32 -0.92 -29.22
N GLY A 231 12.09 -1.12 -27.91
CA GLY A 231 12.17 -0.08 -26.90
C GLY A 231 11.00 0.93 -26.91
N ARG A 232 9.92 0.65 -27.62
CA ARG A 232 8.74 1.51 -27.72
C ARG A 232 7.68 1.10 -26.70
N ALA A 233 6.84 2.05 -26.28
CA ALA A 233 5.74 1.76 -25.39
C ALA A 233 4.79 0.68 -25.96
N LEU A 234 4.59 -0.39 -25.18
CA LEU A 234 3.71 -1.50 -25.51
C LEU A 234 2.24 -1.05 -25.42
N ARG A 235 1.56 -1.06 -26.55
CA ARG A 235 0.16 -0.58 -26.63
C ARG A 235 -0.86 -1.65 -26.31
N GLN A 236 -0.55 -2.91 -26.66
CA GLN A 236 -1.43 -4.06 -26.51
C GLN A 236 -0.62 -5.28 -26.06
N ALA A 237 -1.22 -6.15 -25.27
CA ALA A 237 -0.66 -7.44 -24.89
C ALA A 237 -1.76 -8.50 -24.79
N ARG A 238 -1.35 -9.77 -24.80
CA ARG A 238 -2.20 -10.87 -24.33
C ARG A 238 -2.37 -10.74 -22.82
N VAL A 239 -3.60 -10.84 -22.36
CA VAL A 239 -3.95 -10.75 -20.95
C VAL A 239 -4.86 -11.92 -20.62
N ASP A 240 -4.57 -12.60 -19.52
CA ASP A 240 -5.35 -13.76 -19.08
C ASP A 240 -6.83 -13.41 -18.91
N GLY A 241 -7.70 -14.29 -19.40
CA GLY A 241 -9.14 -14.06 -19.42
C GLY A 241 -9.65 -13.29 -20.65
N PHE A 242 -8.75 -12.87 -21.59
CA PHE A 242 -9.14 -12.23 -22.84
C PHE A 242 -8.70 -13.04 -24.05
N ARG A 243 -9.60 -13.25 -25.02
CA ARG A 243 -9.32 -14.06 -26.21
C ARG A 243 -8.36 -13.40 -27.21
N ARG A 244 -8.27 -12.06 -27.20
CA ARG A 244 -7.46 -11.25 -28.14
C ARG A 244 -6.50 -10.35 -27.34
N PRO A 245 -5.40 -9.87 -27.97
CA PRO A 245 -4.58 -8.83 -27.37
C PRO A 245 -5.41 -7.61 -27.00
N MET A 246 -5.24 -7.10 -25.79
CA MET A 246 -6.02 -6.01 -25.24
C MET A 246 -5.18 -4.74 -25.15
N ARG A 247 -5.82 -3.60 -25.35
CA ARG A 247 -5.22 -2.29 -25.14
C ARG A 247 -4.90 -2.11 -23.64
N LEU A 248 -3.65 -1.72 -23.34
CA LEU A 248 -3.18 -1.63 -21.96
C LEU A 248 -3.43 -0.26 -21.31
N ARG A 249 -3.42 0.82 -22.09
CA ARG A 249 -3.60 2.20 -21.60
C ARG A 249 -4.93 2.76 -22.05
N MET A 250 -5.52 3.62 -21.23
CA MET A 250 -6.67 4.44 -21.57
C MET A 250 -6.31 5.48 -22.66
N ALA A 251 -7.28 6.28 -23.09
CA ALA A 251 -7.07 7.28 -24.14
C ALA A 251 -6.06 8.36 -23.74
N ASP A 252 -5.92 8.66 -22.44
CA ASP A 252 -4.95 9.61 -21.90
C ASP A 252 -3.49 9.11 -21.99
N GLY A 253 -3.27 7.81 -22.28
CA GLY A 253 -1.96 7.20 -22.40
C GLY A 253 -1.23 6.97 -21.07
N VAL A 254 -1.81 7.36 -19.94
CA VAL A 254 -1.24 7.24 -18.59
C VAL A 254 -1.91 6.14 -17.79
N HIS A 255 -3.22 6.20 -17.63
CA HIS A 255 -3.97 5.23 -16.84
C HIS A 255 -4.16 3.91 -17.58
N PHE A 256 -4.32 2.84 -16.80
CA PHE A 256 -4.54 1.51 -17.35
C PHE A 256 -6.02 1.29 -17.68
N THR A 257 -6.28 0.55 -18.78
CA THR A 257 -7.57 -0.11 -18.96
C THR A 257 -7.73 -1.21 -17.93
N VAL A 258 -8.92 -1.80 -17.81
CA VAL A 258 -9.18 -3.00 -17.01
C VAL A 258 -8.16 -4.11 -17.34
N ALA A 259 -7.97 -4.39 -18.63
CA ALA A 259 -7.00 -5.38 -19.09
C ALA A 259 -5.56 -4.97 -18.78
N GLY A 260 -5.22 -3.69 -18.90
CA GLY A 260 -3.90 -3.16 -18.57
C GLY A 260 -3.56 -3.26 -17.10
N GLY A 261 -4.53 -2.95 -16.22
CA GLY A 261 -4.39 -3.13 -14.77
C GLY A 261 -4.15 -4.59 -14.39
N ARG A 262 -4.93 -5.51 -14.96
CA ARG A 262 -4.75 -6.96 -14.76
C ARG A 262 -3.40 -7.45 -15.28
N TYR A 263 -3.00 -7.00 -16.47
CA TYR A 263 -1.69 -7.31 -17.04
C TYR A 263 -0.56 -6.90 -16.10
N PHE A 264 -0.61 -5.68 -15.57
CA PHE A 264 0.41 -5.17 -14.67
C PHE A 264 0.42 -5.93 -13.34
N ALA A 265 -0.74 -6.21 -12.76
CA ALA A 265 -0.85 -7.00 -11.55
C ALA A 265 -0.23 -8.41 -11.72
N ASN A 266 -0.50 -9.08 -12.85
CA ASN A 266 0.10 -10.39 -13.17
C ASN A 266 1.64 -10.33 -13.28
N LYS A 267 2.21 -9.18 -13.62
CA LYS A 267 3.67 -9.00 -13.67
C LYS A 267 4.28 -8.66 -12.31
N VAL A 268 3.58 -7.90 -11.48
CA VAL A 268 4.08 -7.46 -10.16
C VAL A 268 3.86 -8.52 -9.08
N TYR A 269 2.79 -9.29 -9.16
CA TYR A 269 2.44 -10.28 -8.14
C TYR A 269 3.57 -11.28 -7.84
N PRO A 270 4.20 -11.96 -8.83
CA PRO A 270 5.30 -12.88 -8.55
C PRO A 270 6.51 -12.18 -7.91
N GLU A 271 6.78 -10.92 -8.25
CA GLU A 271 7.88 -10.16 -7.65
C GLU A 271 7.63 -9.91 -6.16
N VAL A 272 6.40 -9.58 -5.79
CA VAL A 272 6.02 -9.43 -4.37
C VAL A 272 6.11 -10.76 -3.63
N LEU A 273 5.69 -11.88 -4.24
CA LEU A 273 5.87 -13.21 -3.68
C LEU A 273 7.36 -13.55 -3.47
N GLY A 274 8.23 -13.14 -4.40
CA GLY A 274 9.67 -13.31 -4.28
C GLY A 274 10.23 -12.61 -3.04
N VAL A 275 9.83 -11.35 -2.81
CA VAL A 275 10.25 -10.58 -1.63
C VAL A 275 9.76 -11.22 -0.32
N LEU A 276 8.60 -11.87 -0.35
CA LEU A 276 8.03 -12.59 0.80
C LEU A 276 8.61 -14.01 0.99
N GLY A 277 9.45 -14.49 0.07
CA GLY A 277 9.94 -15.87 0.09
C GLY A 277 8.84 -16.91 -0.17
N LEU A 278 7.78 -16.52 -0.91
CA LEU A 278 6.61 -17.34 -1.20
C LEU A 278 6.57 -17.88 -2.63
N LEU A 279 7.58 -17.62 -3.45
CA LEU A 279 7.69 -18.28 -4.76
C LEU A 279 7.89 -19.79 -4.52
N GLN A 280 7.00 -20.60 -5.07
CA GLN A 280 7.20 -22.04 -5.10
C GLN A 280 8.46 -22.32 -5.94
N GLN A 281 9.43 -22.98 -5.36
CA GLN A 281 10.52 -23.57 -6.13
C GLN A 281 9.86 -24.69 -6.96
N GLY A 282 9.70 -24.44 -8.27
CA GLY A 282 9.19 -25.42 -9.22
C GLY A 282 10.18 -26.56 -9.45
#